data_aed4652e9d96e70a701d987a5117796b
#
_entry.id   aed4652e9d96e70a701d987a5117796b
#
_cell.length_a   1.000
_cell.length_b   1.000
_cell.length_c   1.000
_cell.angle_alpha   90.00
_cell.angle_beta   90.00
_cell.angle_gamma   90.00
#
_symmetry.space_group_name_H-M   'P 1'
#
loop_
_entity.id
_entity.type
_entity.pdbx_description
1 polymer ?
#
loop_
_entity_poly.entity_id
_entity_poly.type
_entity_poly.pdbx_seq_one_letter_code
_entity_poly.pdbx_strand_id
1 'polypeptide(L)'
;MCEGIAAELAGIDLGDRRLNERSVAILEDLAAKPEASVNAAIEGLGDTLAAYRLFRNERVRPEEILRPHREATECRMREQSVVLLVQDTTEFDLTAHPPQDARCLDAEHRRGFYHHTHLAVTPARLCLGVVASEQFDRAPETLGQGRARKSLPIEQKESFRWLTGYRLACECQQRCGKTQIISVADCEADIYEILAEVQRQSPAADFIIRARENRCTTERNAEHPGRAFHKVLDQLAAAPVLARRTIELQSTPKRQARQAELEVRALQIDVKPPDTRRDLPVVSQQFVLVREVNGPGDATEVSWLLMTTLPMASAEDLWRIVDYYLARWMVEIYFRTLKTGCRVERIQLETLGRFKNCLAFYEIIAWRILHLTYLNRTTPELPCNAVFADCEWKSVWMVKTKTPPPNEPPTLNVFVKLLTSLGGYNNRPSEPPAGPQVFWTALRRMLDFATAWTTFGPPTASCV
;
A
#
# COMPACT_ATOMS: atom_id res chain seq x y z
N MET A 1 2.95 -8.45 -25.53
CA MET A 1 4.27 -8.85 -25.06
C MET A 1 4.11 -9.26 -23.61
N CYS A 2 4.53 -10.47 -23.29
CA CYS A 2 4.43 -10.97 -21.94
C CYS A 2 5.56 -10.32 -21.12
N GLU A 3 5.21 -9.30 -20.39
CA GLU A 3 6.16 -8.54 -19.61
C GLU A 3 6.24 -9.17 -18.20
N GLY A 4 7.28 -10.01 -17.97
CA GLY A 4 7.61 -10.50 -16.64
C GLY A 4 7.90 -9.34 -15.68
N ILE A 5 8.28 -9.65 -14.43
CA ILE A 5 8.62 -8.61 -13.44
C ILE A 5 9.76 -7.70 -13.91
N ALA A 6 10.62 -8.17 -14.81
CA ALA A 6 11.72 -7.41 -15.43
C ALA A 6 11.25 -6.11 -16.12
N ALA A 7 10.03 -6.10 -16.66
CA ALA A 7 9.46 -4.90 -17.31
C ALA A 7 9.30 -3.71 -16.34
N GLU A 8 9.17 -3.97 -15.04
CA GLU A 8 9.09 -2.90 -14.04
C GLU A 8 10.41 -2.12 -13.87
N LEU A 9 11.50 -2.66 -14.38
CA LEU A 9 12.79 -1.97 -14.47
C LEU A 9 13.15 -1.57 -15.92
N ALA A 10 12.21 -1.65 -16.87
CA ALA A 10 12.42 -1.13 -18.20
C ALA A 10 12.75 0.37 -18.13
N GLY A 11 13.87 0.77 -18.76
CA GLY A 11 14.33 2.15 -18.67
C GLY A 11 15.06 2.52 -17.37
N ILE A 12 15.47 1.55 -16.55
CA ILE A 12 16.36 1.83 -15.42
C ILE A 12 17.66 2.45 -15.91
N ASP A 13 18.06 3.56 -15.28
CA ASP A 13 19.33 4.21 -15.57
C ASP A 13 20.05 4.56 -14.26
N LEU A 14 21.07 3.77 -13.94
CA LEU A 14 21.97 3.94 -12.81
C LEU A 14 23.33 4.53 -13.24
N GLY A 15 23.39 5.09 -14.47
CA GLY A 15 24.61 5.69 -15.04
C GLY A 15 25.65 4.69 -15.55
N ASP A 16 25.37 3.38 -15.52
CA ASP A 16 26.23 2.33 -16.04
C ASP A 16 25.37 1.16 -16.54
N ARG A 17 25.54 0.78 -17.82
CA ARG A 17 24.79 -0.31 -18.44
C ARG A 17 24.89 -1.64 -17.64
N ARG A 18 26.05 -1.94 -17.06
CA ARG A 18 26.25 -3.17 -16.26
C ARG A 18 25.43 -3.13 -14.98
N LEU A 19 25.25 -1.96 -14.36
CA LEU A 19 24.39 -1.80 -13.19
C LEU A 19 22.92 -1.97 -13.58
N ASN A 20 22.53 -1.46 -14.75
CA ASN A 20 21.16 -1.59 -15.25
C ASN A 20 20.80 -3.06 -15.52
N GLU A 21 21.64 -3.77 -16.31
CA GLU A 21 21.46 -5.21 -16.58
C GLU A 21 21.46 -6.04 -15.31
N ARG A 22 22.36 -5.71 -14.37
CA ARG A 22 22.44 -6.39 -13.06
C ARG A 22 21.19 -6.18 -12.21
N SER A 23 20.61 -4.98 -12.24
CA SER A 23 19.39 -4.69 -11.47
C SER A 23 18.21 -5.54 -11.95
N VAL A 24 18.07 -5.71 -13.26
CA VAL A 24 17.03 -6.57 -13.83
C VAL A 24 17.23 -8.02 -13.39
N ALA A 25 18.45 -8.58 -13.51
CA ALA A 25 18.75 -9.94 -13.09
C ALA A 25 18.47 -10.16 -11.59
N ILE A 26 18.90 -9.21 -10.73
CA ILE A 26 18.61 -9.28 -9.28
C ILE A 26 17.12 -9.28 -9.02
N LEU A 27 16.32 -8.45 -9.70
CA LEU A 27 14.88 -8.42 -9.51
C LEU A 27 14.25 -9.76 -9.88
N GLU A 28 14.67 -10.38 -10.99
CA GLU A 28 14.18 -11.68 -11.42
C GLU A 28 14.54 -12.79 -10.42
N ASP A 29 15.81 -12.86 -9.98
CA ASP A 29 16.29 -13.85 -9.02
C ASP A 29 15.57 -13.76 -7.67
N LEU A 30 15.44 -12.52 -7.13
CA LEU A 30 14.74 -12.29 -5.87
C LEU A 30 13.23 -12.57 -5.99
N ALA A 31 12.62 -12.25 -7.14
CA ALA A 31 11.21 -12.55 -7.39
C ALA A 31 10.94 -14.05 -7.51
N ALA A 32 11.90 -14.81 -8.02
CA ALA A 32 11.80 -16.26 -8.11
C ALA A 32 11.79 -16.95 -6.73
N LYS A 33 12.50 -16.37 -5.76
CA LYS A 33 12.63 -16.93 -4.40
C LYS A 33 12.45 -15.84 -3.32
N PRO A 34 11.28 -15.17 -3.22
CA PRO A 34 11.13 -13.94 -2.45
C PRO A 34 11.30 -14.11 -0.94
N GLU A 35 11.12 -15.31 -0.39
CA GLU A 35 11.30 -15.63 1.03
C GLU A 35 12.73 -16.13 1.39
N ALA A 36 13.57 -16.31 0.37
CA ALA A 36 14.93 -16.80 0.56
C ALA A 36 15.89 -15.68 0.99
N SER A 37 17.04 -16.05 1.57
CA SER A 37 18.13 -15.10 1.72
C SER A 37 18.67 -14.68 0.35
N VAL A 38 19.30 -13.51 0.26
CA VAL A 38 19.92 -13.03 -1.00
C VAL A 38 20.84 -14.09 -1.61
N ASN A 39 21.66 -14.76 -0.79
CA ASN A 39 22.57 -15.81 -1.25
C ASN A 39 21.85 -17.07 -1.78
N ALA A 40 20.67 -17.37 -1.25
CA ALA A 40 19.88 -18.52 -1.69
C ALA A 40 18.95 -18.20 -2.86
N ALA A 41 18.63 -16.93 -3.06
CA ALA A 41 17.83 -16.46 -4.19
C ALA A 41 18.67 -16.37 -5.45
N ILE A 42 19.87 -15.78 -5.36
CA ILE A 42 20.77 -15.54 -6.48
C ILE A 42 21.69 -16.74 -6.67
N GLU A 43 21.62 -17.34 -7.84
CA GLU A 43 22.42 -18.53 -8.17
C GLU A 43 23.85 -18.15 -8.62
N GLY A 44 24.83 -18.83 -8.05
CA GLY A 44 26.23 -18.63 -8.39
C GLY A 44 26.94 -17.55 -7.57
N LEU A 45 28.18 -17.87 -7.15
CA LEU A 45 28.99 -16.98 -6.30
C LEU A 45 29.29 -15.63 -6.99
N GLY A 46 29.52 -15.64 -8.29
CA GLY A 46 29.84 -14.42 -9.07
C GLY A 46 28.68 -13.43 -9.06
N ASP A 47 27.45 -13.90 -9.28
CA ASP A 47 26.25 -13.08 -9.35
C ASP A 47 25.82 -12.60 -7.97
N THR A 48 25.94 -13.45 -6.95
CA THR A 48 25.74 -13.06 -5.55
C THR A 48 26.69 -11.92 -5.14
N LEU A 49 28.00 -12.05 -5.44
CA LEU A 49 28.96 -10.98 -5.15
C LEU A 49 28.66 -9.71 -5.94
N ALA A 50 28.18 -9.82 -7.18
CA ALA A 50 27.78 -8.67 -7.97
C ALA A 50 26.55 -7.95 -7.43
N ALA A 51 25.57 -8.70 -6.88
CA ALA A 51 24.42 -8.12 -6.19
C ALA A 51 24.83 -7.34 -4.93
N TYR A 52 25.70 -7.91 -4.08
CA TYR A 52 26.23 -7.20 -2.91
C TYR A 52 27.04 -5.93 -3.31
N ARG A 53 27.78 -5.98 -4.43
CA ARG A 53 28.47 -4.80 -4.96
C ARG A 53 27.48 -3.73 -5.42
N LEU A 54 26.35 -4.11 -6.05
CA LEU A 54 25.31 -3.17 -6.43
C LEU A 54 24.69 -2.53 -5.19
N PHE A 55 24.30 -3.32 -4.19
CA PHE A 55 23.70 -2.78 -2.97
C PHE A 55 24.64 -1.83 -2.22
N ARG A 56 25.95 -2.04 -2.30
CA ARG A 56 26.99 -1.20 -1.68
C ARG A 56 27.35 0.04 -2.49
N ASN A 57 26.95 0.12 -3.74
CA ASN A 57 27.37 1.21 -4.61
C ASN A 57 26.70 2.52 -4.19
N GLU A 58 27.47 3.51 -3.78
CA GLU A 58 27.01 4.82 -3.32
C GLU A 58 26.25 5.64 -4.40
N ARG A 59 26.41 5.28 -5.68
CA ARG A 59 25.66 5.88 -6.77
C ARG A 59 24.28 5.28 -6.96
N VAL A 60 24.03 4.11 -6.37
CA VAL A 60 22.73 3.42 -6.44
C VAL A 60 21.90 3.85 -5.24
N ARG A 61 20.71 4.39 -5.51
CA ARG A 61 19.76 4.82 -4.48
C ARG A 61 18.43 4.09 -4.65
N PRO A 62 17.69 3.84 -3.56
CA PRO A 62 16.37 3.19 -3.65
C PRO A 62 15.44 3.90 -4.64
N GLU A 63 15.45 5.25 -4.65
CA GLU A 63 14.58 6.07 -5.50
C GLU A 63 14.87 5.83 -6.98
N GLU A 64 16.15 5.63 -7.36
CA GLU A 64 16.55 5.35 -8.75
C GLU A 64 16.15 3.93 -9.18
N ILE A 65 16.21 2.97 -8.27
CA ILE A 65 15.71 1.60 -8.52
C ILE A 65 14.20 1.62 -8.72
N LEU A 66 13.46 2.37 -7.89
CA LEU A 66 12.00 2.46 -7.95
C LEU A 66 11.48 3.38 -9.05
N ARG A 67 12.30 4.24 -9.64
CA ARG A 67 11.88 5.22 -10.64
C ARG A 67 11.14 4.60 -11.84
N PRO A 68 11.64 3.55 -12.53
CA PRO A 68 10.91 2.95 -13.64
C PRO A 68 9.58 2.34 -13.22
N HIS A 69 9.54 1.67 -12.06
CA HIS A 69 8.31 1.12 -11.49
C HIS A 69 7.28 2.23 -11.20
N ARG A 70 7.72 3.37 -10.66
CA ARG A 70 6.85 4.54 -10.43
C ARG A 70 6.30 5.07 -11.76
N GLU A 71 7.13 5.22 -12.80
CA GLU A 71 6.71 5.67 -14.12
C GLU A 71 5.67 4.71 -14.72
N ALA A 72 5.91 3.39 -14.64
CA ALA A 72 4.94 2.37 -15.06
C ALA A 72 3.65 2.43 -14.23
N THR A 73 3.76 2.70 -12.92
CA THR A 73 2.60 2.89 -12.03
C THR A 73 1.78 4.10 -12.46
N GLU A 74 2.41 5.23 -12.77
CA GLU A 74 1.71 6.43 -13.25
C GLU A 74 1.01 6.18 -14.60
N CYS A 75 1.57 5.35 -15.49
CA CYS A 75 0.88 4.93 -16.71
C CYS A 75 -0.38 4.15 -16.38
N ARG A 76 -0.31 3.16 -15.48
CA ARG A 76 -1.49 2.40 -15.02
C ARG A 76 -2.53 3.28 -14.32
N MET A 77 -2.09 4.31 -13.58
CA MET A 77 -3.00 5.27 -12.94
C MET A 77 -3.78 6.10 -13.98
N ARG A 78 -3.14 6.55 -15.05
CA ARG A 78 -3.80 7.33 -16.12
C ARG A 78 -4.90 6.55 -16.86
N GLU A 79 -4.89 5.23 -16.80
CA GLU A 79 -5.92 4.36 -17.37
C GLU A 79 -7.17 4.24 -16.48
N GLN A 80 -7.12 4.78 -15.26
CA GLN A 80 -8.22 4.70 -14.29
C GLN A 80 -8.98 6.03 -14.22
N SER A 81 -10.29 5.97 -13.96
CA SER A 81 -11.09 7.16 -13.66
C SER A 81 -10.79 7.72 -12.27
N VAL A 82 -10.54 6.84 -11.30
CA VAL A 82 -10.26 7.18 -9.89
C VAL A 82 -9.11 6.32 -9.38
N VAL A 83 -8.17 6.93 -8.69
CA VAL A 83 -7.08 6.24 -7.97
C VAL A 83 -7.03 6.73 -6.53
N LEU A 84 -7.03 5.78 -5.61
CA LEU A 84 -6.79 5.99 -4.19
C LEU A 84 -5.28 5.91 -3.94
N LEU A 85 -4.66 7.02 -3.59
CA LEU A 85 -3.26 7.04 -3.17
C LEU A 85 -3.22 6.82 -1.66
N VAL A 86 -3.10 5.55 -1.28
CA VAL A 86 -3.09 5.13 0.11
C VAL A 86 -1.72 5.33 0.70
N GLN A 87 -1.64 6.04 1.83
CA GLN A 87 -0.39 6.23 2.55
C GLN A 87 -0.46 5.68 3.97
N ASP A 88 0.63 5.07 4.41
CA ASP A 88 0.76 4.53 5.76
C ASP A 88 2.24 4.30 6.11
N THR A 89 2.52 4.14 7.41
CA THR A 89 3.86 3.89 7.92
C THR A 89 3.94 2.53 8.59
N THR A 90 4.99 1.78 8.28
CA THR A 90 5.35 0.58 9.05
C THR A 90 6.74 0.72 9.62
N GLU A 91 7.06 -0.02 10.67
CA GLU A 91 8.43 -0.19 11.14
C GLU A 91 9.04 -1.47 10.57
N PHE A 92 10.31 -1.46 10.22
CA PHE A 92 11.09 -2.67 9.99
C PHE A 92 11.96 -2.94 11.22
N ASP A 93 11.64 -4.01 11.94
CA ASP A 93 12.39 -4.44 13.12
C ASP A 93 13.54 -5.36 12.71
N LEU A 94 14.74 -4.82 12.76
CA LEU A 94 15.98 -5.51 12.41
C LEU A 94 16.79 -5.93 13.65
N THR A 95 16.16 -5.93 14.83
CA THR A 95 16.85 -6.19 16.12
C THR A 95 17.57 -7.53 16.15
N ALA A 96 17.04 -8.55 15.44
CA ALA A 96 17.66 -9.87 15.40
C ALA A 96 19.03 -9.88 14.66
N HIS A 97 19.17 -9.04 13.62
CA HIS A 97 20.38 -8.91 12.80
C HIS A 97 20.54 -7.46 12.35
N PRO A 98 20.86 -6.53 13.28
CA PRO A 98 20.86 -5.10 12.96
C PRO A 98 22.05 -4.73 12.06
N PRO A 99 21.84 -3.95 10.99
CA PRO A 99 22.91 -3.24 10.31
C PRO A 99 23.73 -2.39 11.27
N GLN A 100 25.02 -2.18 10.97
CA GLN A 100 25.95 -1.44 11.88
C GLN A 100 25.49 -0.02 12.21
N ASP A 101 24.80 0.63 11.26
CA ASP A 101 24.29 2.00 11.36
C ASP A 101 22.79 2.05 11.72
N ALA A 102 22.17 0.92 12.10
CA ALA A 102 20.76 0.88 12.47
C ALA A 102 20.51 1.66 13.77
N ARG A 103 19.56 2.60 13.73
CA ARG A 103 19.13 3.39 14.87
C ARG A 103 18.01 2.73 15.67
N CYS A 104 17.60 3.36 16.76
CA CYS A 104 16.51 2.88 17.59
C CYS A 104 15.16 3.08 16.91
N LEU A 105 14.24 2.16 17.16
CA LEU A 105 12.82 2.36 16.90
C LEU A 105 12.16 3.15 18.04
N ASP A 106 11.18 2.57 18.72
CA ASP A 106 10.47 3.18 19.84
C ASP A 106 11.15 2.93 21.20
N ALA A 107 12.11 2.00 21.27
CA ALA A 107 12.86 1.65 22.46
C ALA A 107 14.36 1.47 22.13
N GLU A 108 15.23 1.76 23.12
CA GLU A 108 16.70 1.72 22.94
C GLU A 108 17.23 0.37 22.46
N HIS A 109 16.60 -0.74 22.85
CA HIS A 109 17.03 -2.10 22.48
C HIS A 109 16.50 -2.55 21.12
N ARG A 110 15.51 -1.86 20.55
CA ARG A 110 14.94 -2.19 19.24
C ARG A 110 15.68 -1.42 18.14
N ARG A 111 16.16 -2.13 17.13
CA ARG A 111 16.94 -1.56 16.02
C ARG A 111 16.19 -1.71 14.70
N GLY A 112 16.18 -0.65 13.90
CA GLY A 112 15.49 -0.66 12.61
C GLY A 112 15.24 0.74 12.08
N PHE A 113 14.17 0.87 11.30
CA PHE A 113 13.74 2.16 10.73
C PHE A 113 12.25 2.14 10.43
N TYR A 114 11.68 3.32 10.22
CA TYR A 114 10.31 3.49 9.76
C TYR A 114 10.28 3.64 8.24
N HIS A 115 9.27 3.04 7.63
CA HIS A 115 9.07 3.04 6.18
C HIS A 115 7.66 3.56 5.88
N HIS A 116 7.58 4.71 5.24
CA HIS A 116 6.34 5.35 4.81
C HIS A 116 6.13 5.11 3.33
N THR A 117 4.99 4.54 2.94
CA THR A 117 4.72 4.12 1.56
C THR A 117 3.46 4.79 1.03
N HIS A 118 3.49 5.15 -0.26
CA HIS A 118 2.35 5.64 -1.04
C HIS A 118 2.02 4.60 -2.10
N LEU A 119 0.89 3.92 -1.91
CA LEU A 119 0.44 2.82 -2.76
C LEU A 119 -0.75 3.29 -3.60
N ALA A 120 -0.63 3.20 -4.93
CA ALA A 120 -1.74 3.47 -5.84
C ALA A 120 -2.67 2.25 -5.91
N VAL A 121 -3.96 2.46 -5.62
CA VAL A 121 -4.97 1.41 -5.54
C VAL A 121 -6.25 1.88 -6.25
N THR A 122 -6.92 1.01 -7.00
CA THR A 122 -8.25 1.33 -7.54
C THR A 122 -9.32 1.20 -6.46
N PRO A 123 -10.52 1.81 -6.64
CA PRO A 123 -11.68 1.54 -5.78
C PRO A 123 -12.02 0.05 -5.63
N ALA A 124 -11.77 -0.76 -6.66
CA ALA A 124 -11.93 -2.22 -6.64
C ALA A 124 -10.77 -2.95 -5.95
N ARG A 125 -9.85 -2.22 -5.30
CA ARG A 125 -8.69 -2.73 -4.55
C ARG A 125 -7.59 -3.38 -5.41
N LEU A 126 -7.55 -3.12 -6.71
CA LEU A 126 -6.40 -3.51 -7.53
C LEU A 126 -5.22 -2.60 -7.19
N CYS A 127 -4.10 -3.19 -6.76
CA CYS A 127 -2.88 -2.45 -6.48
C CYS A 127 -2.14 -2.14 -7.79
N LEU A 128 -2.05 -0.87 -8.15
CA LEU A 128 -1.43 -0.40 -9.41
C LEU A 128 0.09 -0.28 -9.29
N GLY A 129 0.62 0.04 -8.11
CA GLY A 129 2.05 0.17 -7.88
C GLY A 129 2.41 0.99 -6.65
N VAL A 130 3.71 1.05 -6.37
CA VAL A 130 4.29 1.95 -5.37
C VAL A 130 4.64 3.26 -6.07
N VAL A 131 4.05 4.36 -5.63
CA VAL A 131 4.30 5.70 -6.20
C VAL A 131 5.52 6.34 -5.54
N ALA A 132 5.67 6.16 -4.24
CA ALA A 132 6.83 6.61 -3.48
C ALA A 132 6.96 5.81 -2.19
N SER A 133 8.18 5.73 -1.68
CA SER A 133 8.46 5.28 -0.33
C SER A 133 9.57 6.12 0.28
N GLU A 134 9.47 6.35 1.59
CA GLU A 134 10.45 7.13 2.35
C GLU A 134 10.83 6.35 3.60
N GLN A 135 12.13 6.29 3.88
CA GLN A 135 12.64 5.65 5.08
C GLN A 135 13.22 6.71 6.00
N PHE A 136 12.81 6.66 7.26
CA PHE A 136 13.34 7.55 8.29
C PHE A 136 13.62 6.78 9.58
N ASP A 137 14.52 7.32 10.36
CA ASP A 137 14.96 6.79 11.65
C ASP A 137 14.85 7.87 12.72
N ARG A 138 14.67 7.46 13.96
CA ARG A 138 14.62 8.37 15.12
C ARG A 138 16.00 8.52 15.71
N ALA A 139 16.37 9.76 15.98
CA ALA A 139 17.56 10.03 16.76
C ALA A 139 17.32 9.58 18.22
N PRO A 140 18.25 8.83 18.85
CA PRO A 140 18.08 8.29 20.21
C PRO A 140 17.69 9.36 21.23
N GLU A 141 18.26 10.54 21.13
CA GLU A 141 17.99 11.70 22.00
C GLU A 141 16.55 12.21 21.90
N THR A 142 15.81 11.83 20.88
CA THR A 142 14.41 12.24 20.71
C THR A 142 13.41 11.29 21.38
N LEU A 143 13.87 10.15 21.90
CA LEU A 143 13.03 9.21 22.63
C LEU A 143 12.45 9.85 23.90
N GLY A 144 11.16 9.66 24.16
CA GLY A 144 10.50 10.21 25.34
C GLY A 144 10.14 11.70 25.29
N GLN A 145 10.58 12.47 24.28
CA GLN A 145 10.37 13.92 24.19
C GLN A 145 9.05 14.35 23.54
N GLY A 146 7.97 13.57 23.69
CA GLY A 146 6.68 13.84 23.03
C GLY A 146 6.05 15.21 23.34
N ARG A 147 6.29 15.78 24.54
CA ARG A 147 5.78 17.13 24.91
C ARG A 147 6.51 18.26 24.19
N ALA A 148 7.84 18.17 24.13
CA ALA A 148 8.67 19.21 23.48
C ALA A 148 8.39 19.27 21.96
N ARG A 149 8.09 18.15 21.33
CA ARG A 149 7.77 18.08 19.88
C ARG A 149 6.47 18.79 19.51
N LYS A 150 5.50 18.93 20.42
CA LYS A 150 4.21 19.58 20.12
C LYS A 150 4.35 21.03 19.67
N SER A 151 5.33 21.76 20.18
CA SER A 151 5.58 23.17 19.85
C SER A 151 6.45 23.39 18.61
N LEU A 152 7.05 22.33 18.04
CA LEU A 152 7.90 22.46 16.85
C LEU A 152 7.09 22.85 15.61
N PRO A 153 7.70 23.53 14.62
CA PRO A 153 7.14 23.65 13.28
C PRO A 153 6.86 22.28 12.67
N ILE A 154 5.89 22.20 11.75
CA ILE A 154 5.48 20.92 11.15
C ILE A 154 6.65 20.23 10.43
N GLU A 155 7.52 21.00 9.79
CA GLU A 155 8.68 20.54 9.04
C GLU A 155 9.71 19.78 9.90
N GLN A 156 9.67 20.01 11.23
CA GLN A 156 10.53 19.35 12.22
C GLN A 156 9.83 18.18 12.94
N LYS A 157 8.57 17.89 12.59
CA LYS A 157 7.80 16.79 13.17
C LYS A 157 7.80 15.58 12.25
N GLU A 158 7.78 14.40 12.84
CA GLU A 158 7.58 13.15 12.08
C GLU A 158 6.28 13.16 11.27
N SER A 159 5.25 13.88 11.75
CA SER A 159 3.98 14.03 11.03
C SER A 159 4.08 14.84 9.73
N PHE A 160 5.21 15.49 9.45
CA PHE A 160 5.44 16.20 8.18
C PHE A 160 5.33 15.27 6.97
N ARG A 161 5.70 13.99 7.13
CA ARG A 161 5.54 12.97 6.06
C ARG A 161 4.12 12.89 5.49
N TRP A 162 3.10 13.06 6.35
CA TRP A 162 1.70 13.03 5.91
C TRP A 162 1.34 14.23 5.02
N LEU A 163 1.86 15.41 5.35
CA LEU A 163 1.71 16.59 4.52
C LEU A 163 2.47 16.45 3.20
N THR A 164 3.70 15.93 3.24
CA THR A 164 4.48 15.62 2.04
C THR A 164 3.75 14.60 1.16
N GLY A 165 3.13 13.58 1.77
CA GLY A 165 2.32 12.60 1.06
C GLY A 165 1.07 13.21 0.40
N TYR A 166 0.42 14.17 1.04
CA TYR A 166 -0.69 14.88 0.40
C TYR A 166 -0.20 15.74 -0.78
N ARG A 167 0.94 16.43 -0.64
CA ARG A 167 1.56 17.18 -1.74
C ARG A 167 1.92 16.26 -2.93
N LEU A 168 2.44 15.07 -2.65
CA LEU A 168 2.68 14.05 -3.69
C LEU A 168 1.38 13.66 -4.42
N ALA A 169 0.26 13.53 -3.68
CA ALA A 169 -1.04 13.28 -4.31
C ALA A 169 -1.46 14.41 -5.25
N CYS A 170 -1.23 15.68 -4.88
CA CYS A 170 -1.48 16.84 -5.74
C CYS A 170 -0.56 16.82 -6.98
N GLU A 171 0.70 16.45 -6.84
CA GLU A 171 1.60 16.27 -7.98
C GLU A 171 1.11 15.15 -8.91
N CYS A 172 0.65 14.02 -8.35
CA CYS A 172 0.05 12.95 -9.13
C CYS A 172 -1.21 13.42 -9.87
N GLN A 173 -2.05 14.26 -9.23
CA GLN A 173 -3.21 14.86 -9.87
C GLN A 173 -2.82 15.70 -11.10
N GLN A 174 -1.74 16.46 -11.01
CA GLN A 174 -1.22 17.23 -12.14
C GLN A 174 -0.72 16.33 -13.27
N ARG A 175 0.05 15.27 -12.93
CA ARG A 175 0.65 14.35 -13.91
C ARG A 175 -0.35 13.39 -14.54
N CYS A 176 -1.39 12.98 -13.82
CA CYS A 176 -2.38 12.00 -14.29
C CYS A 176 -3.60 12.63 -14.99
N GLY A 177 -3.68 13.95 -15.04
CA GLY A 177 -4.65 14.69 -15.84
C GLY A 177 -6.11 14.39 -15.49
N LYS A 178 -6.77 13.50 -16.26
CA LYS A 178 -8.21 13.19 -16.09
C LYS A 178 -8.52 12.22 -14.96
N THR A 179 -7.54 11.53 -14.41
CA THR A 179 -7.72 10.60 -13.29
C THR A 179 -7.94 11.40 -12.02
N GLN A 180 -9.01 11.15 -11.28
CA GLN A 180 -9.20 11.70 -9.96
C GLN A 180 -8.28 11.02 -8.96
N ILE A 181 -7.40 11.76 -8.33
CA ILE A 181 -6.48 11.26 -7.29
C ILE A 181 -7.06 11.60 -5.91
N ILE A 182 -7.18 10.59 -5.07
CA ILE A 182 -7.70 10.72 -3.70
C ILE A 182 -6.64 10.21 -2.72
N SER A 183 -6.07 11.10 -1.93
CA SER A 183 -5.17 10.73 -0.84
C SER A 183 -5.95 10.07 0.29
N VAL A 184 -5.60 8.85 0.69
CA VAL A 184 -6.30 8.12 1.74
C VAL A 184 -5.33 7.76 2.87
N ALA A 185 -5.65 8.17 4.09
CA ALA A 185 -4.77 8.00 5.24
C ALA A 185 -5.54 7.66 6.53
N ASP A 186 -4.83 7.12 7.51
CA ASP A 186 -5.36 6.84 8.84
C ASP A 186 -5.36 8.09 9.75
N CYS A 187 -5.60 7.88 11.04
CA CYS A 187 -5.71 8.95 12.02
C CYS A 187 -4.35 9.62 12.37
N GLU A 188 -3.22 9.08 11.96
CA GLU A 188 -1.93 9.76 12.14
C GLU A 188 -1.79 10.97 11.19
N ALA A 189 -2.52 10.94 10.06
CA ALA A 189 -2.61 12.05 9.11
C ALA A 189 -3.56 13.16 9.54
N ASP A 190 -4.24 13.05 10.68
CA ASP A 190 -5.15 14.09 11.18
C ASP A 190 -4.38 15.30 11.72
N ILE A 191 -3.71 16.01 10.81
CA ILE A 191 -2.99 17.25 11.08
C ILE A 191 -3.67 18.43 10.39
N TYR A 192 -3.77 19.55 11.11
CA TYR A 192 -4.50 20.74 10.60
C TYR A 192 -3.84 21.34 9.36
N GLU A 193 -2.54 21.18 9.24
CA GLU A 193 -1.74 21.66 8.13
C GLU A 193 -2.18 21.07 6.79
N ILE A 194 -2.68 19.83 6.73
CA ILE A 194 -3.25 19.24 5.50
C ILE A 194 -4.53 19.99 5.13
N LEU A 195 -5.41 20.27 6.09
CA LEU A 195 -6.67 21.01 5.82
C LEU A 195 -6.39 22.41 5.25
N ALA A 196 -5.37 23.09 5.78
CA ALA A 196 -4.95 24.38 5.28
C ALA A 196 -4.24 24.31 3.92
N GLU A 197 -3.51 23.20 3.65
CA GLU A 197 -2.77 22.99 2.40
C GLU A 197 -3.72 22.81 1.21
N VAL A 198 -4.85 22.12 1.40
CA VAL A 198 -5.87 21.91 0.36
C VAL A 198 -6.30 23.23 -0.31
N GLN A 199 -6.41 24.31 0.49
CA GLN A 199 -6.81 25.63 -0.01
C GLN A 199 -5.72 26.32 -0.85
N ARG A 200 -4.47 25.84 -0.77
CA ARG A 200 -3.31 26.42 -1.45
C ARG A 200 -2.93 25.69 -2.73
N GLN A 201 -3.34 24.43 -2.87
CA GLN A 201 -3.00 23.60 -4.02
C GLN A 201 -3.95 23.85 -5.21
N SER A 202 -3.39 23.86 -6.42
CA SER A 202 -4.17 23.98 -7.66
C SER A 202 -3.46 23.25 -8.81
N PRO A 203 -4.02 22.16 -9.35
CA PRO A 203 -5.17 21.44 -8.83
C PRO A 203 -4.86 20.72 -7.51
N ALA A 204 -5.80 20.70 -6.59
CA ALA A 204 -5.71 19.91 -5.38
C ALA A 204 -6.16 18.47 -5.66
N ALA A 205 -5.49 17.47 -5.07
CA ALA A 205 -6.03 16.14 -4.97
C ALA A 205 -7.13 16.11 -3.90
N ASP A 206 -8.10 15.23 -4.07
CA ASP A 206 -9.05 14.95 -3.00
C ASP A 206 -8.38 14.16 -1.87
N PHE A 207 -9.02 14.13 -0.70
CA PHE A 207 -8.55 13.29 0.39
C PHE A 207 -9.67 12.62 1.18
N ILE A 208 -9.35 11.53 1.87
CA ILE A 208 -10.12 10.90 2.94
C ILE A 208 -9.16 10.58 4.08
N ILE A 209 -9.36 11.20 5.24
CA ILE A 209 -8.55 10.99 6.42
C ILE A 209 -9.45 10.62 7.59
N ARG A 210 -9.09 9.59 8.36
CA ARG A 210 -9.78 9.30 9.61
C ARG A 210 -9.41 10.36 10.64
N ALA A 211 -10.40 11.08 11.15
CA ALA A 211 -10.20 12.06 12.19
C ALA A 211 -9.92 11.37 13.54
N ARG A 212 -8.91 11.82 14.23
CA ARG A 212 -8.56 11.47 15.61
C ARG A 212 -9.03 12.55 16.58
N GLU A 213 -8.87 13.81 16.16
CA GLU A 213 -9.14 14.97 16.99
C GLU A 213 -10.60 15.41 16.85
N ASN A 214 -11.31 15.49 17.97
CA ASN A 214 -12.64 16.14 18.00
C ASN A 214 -12.44 17.65 18.05
N ARG A 215 -12.27 18.27 16.87
CA ARG A 215 -11.89 19.68 16.69
C ARG A 215 -12.96 20.64 17.17
N CYS A 216 -12.55 21.84 17.60
CA CYS A 216 -13.46 22.94 17.89
C CYS A 216 -13.98 23.55 16.60
N THR A 217 -15.28 23.83 16.56
CA THR A 217 -15.94 24.55 15.49
C THR A 217 -15.87 26.06 15.72
N THR A 218 -16.37 26.87 14.80
CA THR A 218 -16.50 28.32 14.97
C THR A 218 -17.72 28.71 15.81
N GLU A 219 -18.67 27.80 16.02
CA GLU A 219 -19.88 28.08 16.81
C GLU A 219 -19.60 28.12 18.30
N ARG A 220 -20.10 29.19 18.95
CA ARG A 220 -19.99 29.33 20.40
C ARG A 220 -20.94 28.37 21.11
N ASN A 221 -20.44 27.73 22.12
CA ASN A 221 -21.23 26.86 22.99
C ASN A 221 -21.75 27.66 24.18
N ALA A 222 -23.01 28.06 24.13
CA ALA A 222 -23.67 28.78 25.22
C ALA A 222 -24.13 27.84 26.35
N GLU A 223 -24.25 26.54 26.10
CA GLU A 223 -24.83 25.57 27.04
C GLU A 223 -23.81 25.02 28.05
N HIS A 224 -22.51 25.09 27.72
CA HIS A 224 -21.44 24.56 28.56
C HIS A 224 -20.41 25.63 28.91
N PRO A 225 -20.48 26.27 30.09
CA PRO A 225 -19.58 27.37 30.47
C PRO A 225 -18.08 27.02 30.43
N GLY A 226 -17.72 25.73 30.50
CA GLY A 226 -16.34 25.24 30.43
C GLY A 226 -15.82 25.03 29.01
N ARG A 227 -16.64 25.21 27.97
CA ARG A 227 -16.28 25.02 26.55
C ARG A 227 -16.76 26.21 25.73
N ALA A 228 -15.84 27.05 25.31
CA ALA A 228 -16.18 28.25 24.54
C ALA A 228 -16.81 27.97 23.16
N PHE A 229 -16.57 26.80 22.57
CA PHE A 229 -17.04 26.40 21.25
C PHE A 229 -17.57 24.98 21.23
N HIS A 230 -18.55 24.70 20.36
CA HIS A 230 -18.98 23.35 20.02
C HIS A 230 -17.83 22.55 19.36
N LYS A 231 -17.93 21.24 19.47
CA LYS A 231 -17.03 20.34 18.79
C LYS A 231 -17.71 19.64 17.61
N VAL A 232 -16.92 19.15 16.69
CA VAL A 232 -17.39 18.45 15.47
C VAL A 232 -18.35 17.30 15.81
N LEU A 233 -18.02 16.46 16.80
CA LEU A 233 -18.88 15.34 17.19
C LEU A 233 -20.20 15.78 17.83
N ASP A 234 -20.25 16.96 18.49
CA ASP A 234 -21.49 17.47 19.09
C ASP A 234 -22.48 17.83 17.97
N GLN A 235 -22.01 18.52 16.92
CA GLN A 235 -22.85 18.87 15.76
C GLN A 235 -23.29 17.63 14.95
N LEU A 236 -22.37 16.68 14.70
CA LEU A 236 -22.70 15.46 13.99
C LEU A 236 -23.67 14.55 14.77
N ALA A 237 -23.60 14.54 16.10
CA ALA A 237 -24.53 13.78 16.92
C ALA A 237 -25.95 14.32 16.83
N ALA A 238 -26.11 15.65 16.67
CA ALA A 238 -27.39 16.31 16.47
C ALA A 238 -27.91 16.23 15.02
N ALA A 239 -27.05 15.92 14.04
CA ALA A 239 -27.42 15.84 12.63
C ALA A 239 -28.32 14.62 12.35
N PRO A 240 -29.19 14.69 11.32
CA PRO A 240 -30.01 13.54 10.93
C PRO A 240 -29.16 12.39 10.38
N VAL A 241 -29.67 11.17 10.53
CA VAL A 241 -29.12 10.00 9.84
C VAL A 241 -29.45 10.11 8.37
N LEU A 242 -28.45 10.09 7.50
CA LEU A 242 -28.61 10.28 6.07
C LEU A 242 -28.68 8.95 5.31
N ALA A 243 -28.04 7.90 5.83
CA ALA A 243 -28.04 6.59 5.21
C ALA A 243 -27.79 5.47 6.22
N ARG A 244 -28.26 4.25 5.89
CA ARG A 244 -27.97 3.03 6.65
C ARG A 244 -27.57 1.90 5.71
N ARG A 245 -26.69 1.01 6.19
CA ARG A 245 -26.23 -0.19 5.46
C ARG A 245 -25.88 -1.29 6.45
N THR A 246 -26.34 -2.51 6.20
CA THR A 246 -25.89 -3.69 6.92
C THR A 246 -24.62 -4.24 6.27
N ILE A 247 -23.63 -4.56 7.09
CA ILE A 247 -22.37 -5.18 6.67
C ILE A 247 -22.10 -6.46 7.48
N GLU A 248 -21.33 -7.37 6.89
CA GLU A 248 -20.82 -8.56 7.57
C GLU A 248 -19.43 -8.27 8.13
N LEU A 249 -19.29 -8.29 9.43
CA LEU A 249 -18.01 -8.16 10.11
C LEU A 249 -17.40 -9.55 10.29
N GLN A 250 -16.22 -9.75 9.69
CA GLN A 250 -15.49 -11.02 9.79
C GLN A 250 -14.93 -11.24 11.20
N SER A 251 -14.74 -12.51 11.57
CA SER A 251 -14.07 -12.87 12.82
C SER A 251 -12.60 -12.40 12.81
N THR A 252 -12.18 -11.87 13.95
CA THR A 252 -10.78 -11.52 14.24
C THR A 252 -10.43 -12.06 15.64
N PRO A 253 -9.15 -12.07 16.07
CA PRO A 253 -8.79 -12.46 17.42
C PRO A 253 -9.52 -11.67 18.54
N LYS A 254 -10.00 -10.47 18.21
CA LYS A 254 -10.69 -9.56 19.15
C LYS A 254 -12.19 -9.44 18.93
N ARG A 255 -12.75 -10.06 17.88
CA ARG A 255 -14.16 -9.90 17.51
C ARG A 255 -14.70 -11.16 16.84
N GLN A 256 -15.86 -11.63 17.28
CA GLN A 256 -16.61 -12.68 16.59
C GLN A 256 -17.26 -12.14 15.30
N ALA A 257 -17.46 -13.02 14.31
CA ALA A 257 -18.19 -12.66 13.10
C ALA A 257 -19.64 -12.29 13.45
N ARG A 258 -20.15 -11.19 12.90
CA ARG A 258 -21.52 -10.72 13.08
C ARG A 258 -21.98 -9.81 11.98
N GLN A 259 -23.29 -9.66 11.83
CA GLN A 259 -23.86 -8.57 11.04
C GLN A 259 -23.90 -7.31 11.89
N ALA A 260 -23.58 -6.17 11.28
CA ALA A 260 -23.64 -4.85 11.89
C ALA A 260 -24.43 -3.89 11.00
N GLU A 261 -25.43 -3.23 11.58
CA GLU A 261 -26.11 -2.13 10.92
C GLU A 261 -25.33 -0.85 11.19
N LEU A 262 -24.91 -0.16 10.12
CA LEU A 262 -24.21 1.11 10.20
C LEU A 262 -25.12 2.25 9.81
N GLU A 263 -25.09 3.34 10.57
CA GLU A 263 -25.68 4.63 10.21
C GLU A 263 -24.61 5.65 9.86
N VAL A 264 -24.94 6.53 8.91
CA VAL A 264 -24.06 7.60 8.46
C VAL A 264 -24.71 8.95 8.65
N ARG A 265 -23.97 9.87 9.24
CA ARG A 265 -24.29 11.29 9.35
C ARG A 265 -23.18 12.10 8.71
N ALA A 266 -23.51 13.22 8.08
CA ALA A 266 -22.52 14.05 7.43
C ALA A 266 -22.87 15.52 7.52
N LEU A 267 -21.85 16.37 7.72
CA LEU A 267 -21.97 17.81 7.76
C LEU A 267 -20.71 18.47 7.19
N GLN A 268 -20.88 19.63 6.62
CA GLN A 268 -19.79 20.58 6.38
C GLN A 268 -19.71 21.52 7.58
N ILE A 269 -18.55 21.61 8.21
CA ILE A 269 -18.35 22.32 9.47
C ILE A 269 -17.11 23.21 9.38
N ASP A 270 -17.24 24.44 9.82
CA ASP A 270 -16.12 25.37 9.95
C ASP A 270 -15.33 25.05 11.21
N VAL A 271 -14.10 24.56 11.03
CA VAL A 271 -13.21 24.19 12.12
C VAL A 271 -12.14 25.24 12.36
N LYS A 272 -11.86 25.47 13.63
CA LYS A 272 -10.81 26.39 14.08
C LYS A 272 -9.46 25.72 14.09
N PRO A 273 -8.37 26.45 13.76
CA PRO A 273 -7.03 25.96 13.98
C PRO A 273 -6.79 25.68 15.48
N PRO A 274 -5.89 24.73 15.80
CA PRO A 274 -5.50 24.49 17.18
C PRO A 274 -4.78 25.70 17.77
N ASP A 275 -4.84 25.86 19.09
CA ASP A 275 -4.25 27.02 19.77
C ASP A 275 -2.74 27.19 19.51
N THR A 276 -2.05 26.10 19.21
CA THR A 276 -0.62 26.09 18.85
C THR A 276 -0.35 26.58 17.43
N ARG A 277 -1.39 26.71 16.61
CA ARG A 277 -1.31 27.08 15.18
C ARG A 277 -2.39 28.11 14.78
N ARG A 278 -2.52 29.15 15.60
CA ARG A 278 -3.46 30.27 15.34
C ARG A 278 -3.12 31.07 14.08
N ASP A 279 -1.94 30.84 13.53
CA ASP A 279 -1.49 31.39 12.24
C ASP A 279 -2.22 30.78 11.03
N LEU A 280 -2.82 29.59 11.20
CA LEU A 280 -3.58 28.92 10.14
C LEU A 280 -5.02 29.44 10.05
N PRO A 281 -5.62 29.40 8.83
CA PRO A 281 -6.99 29.87 8.63
C PRO A 281 -8.02 28.93 9.26
N VAL A 282 -9.23 29.44 9.49
CA VAL A 282 -10.44 28.62 9.65
C VAL A 282 -10.68 27.88 8.34
N VAL A 283 -11.01 26.60 8.43
CA VAL A 283 -11.26 25.74 7.28
C VAL A 283 -12.67 25.18 7.33
N SER A 284 -13.42 25.33 6.24
CA SER A 284 -14.71 24.65 6.05
C SER A 284 -14.45 23.23 5.56
N GLN A 285 -14.72 22.25 6.44
CA GLN A 285 -14.35 20.86 6.22
C GLN A 285 -15.57 19.94 6.24
N GLN A 286 -15.62 18.97 5.33
CA GLN A 286 -16.64 17.94 5.28
C GLN A 286 -16.28 16.78 6.21
N PHE A 287 -17.26 16.37 7.03
CA PHE A 287 -17.13 15.27 7.97
C PHE A 287 -18.21 14.22 7.73
N VAL A 288 -17.81 12.96 7.77
CA VAL A 288 -18.70 11.79 7.69
C VAL A 288 -18.50 10.96 8.94
N LEU A 289 -19.56 10.84 9.76
CA LEU A 289 -19.58 9.99 10.95
C LEU A 289 -20.31 8.69 10.63
N VAL A 290 -19.61 7.59 10.76
CA VAL A 290 -20.14 6.23 10.62
C VAL A 290 -20.20 5.61 12.00
N ARG A 291 -21.36 5.10 12.40
CA ARG A 291 -21.53 4.40 13.69
C ARG A 291 -22.33 3.13 13.51
N GLU A 292 -22.02 2.15 14.32
CA GLU A 292 -22.82 0.95 14.46
C GLU A 292 -24.06 1.24 15.31
N VAL A 293 -25.22 0.82 14.81
CA VAL A 293 -26.50 0.93 15.52
C VAL A 293 -26.61 -0.24 16.49
N ASN A 294 -26.86 0.05 17.76
CA ASN A 294 -26.94 -0.97 18.82
C ASN A 294 -25.69 -1.87 18.87
N GLY A 295 -24.52 -1.28 18.65
CA GLY A 295 -23.24 -1.98 18.77
C GLY A 295 -22.99 -2.54 20.17
N PRO A 296 -21.98 -3.40 20.36
CA PRO A 296 -21.69 -4.07 21.63
C PRO A 296 -21.23 -3.11 22.74
N GLY A 297 -20.98 -1.83 22.46
CA GLY A 297 -20.50 -0.84 23.41
C GLY A 297 -19.04 -1.03 23.86
N ASP A 298 -18.27 -1.82 23.13
CA ASP A 298 -16.87 -2.11 23.42
C ASP A 298 -15.93 -1.65 22.27
N ALA A 299 -14.64 -1.93 22.40
CA ALA A 299 -13.63 -1.57 21.41
C ALA A 299 -13.82 -2.25 20.03
N THR A 300 -14.76 -3.18 19.87
CA THR A 300 -15.07 -3.86 18.60
C THR A 300 -16.20 -3.20 17.84
N GLU A 301 -16.86 -2.19 18.43
CA GLU A 301 -17.90 -1.38 17.80
C GLU A 301 -17.32 -0.55 16.65
N VAL A 302 -18.05 -0.50 15.54
CA VAL A 302 -17.65 0.31 14.41
C VAL A 302 -17.98 1.77 14.66
N SER A 303 -16.95 2.61 14.75
CA SER A 303 -17.09 4.06 14.86
C SER A 303 -15.94 4.75 14.11
N TRP A 304 -16.28 5.46 13.03
CA TRP A 304 -15.32 6.22 12.24
C TRP A 304 -15.79 7.65 12.03
N LEU A 305 -14.91 8.60 12.31
CA LEU A 305 -15.06 9.99 11.89
C LEU A 305 -14.10 10.21 10.73
N LEU A 306 -14.63 10.48 9.54
CA LEU A 306 -13.83 10.72 8.33
C LEU A 306 -13.92 12.20 7.97
N MET A 307 -12.80 12.77 7.54
CA MET A 307 -12.68 14.07 6.91
C MET A 307 -12.43 13.86 5.42
N THR A 308 -13.09 14.65 4.56
CA THR A 308 -12.95 14.50 3.11
C THR A 308 -13.22 15.80 2.37
N THR A 309 -12.77 15.87 1.12
CA THR A 309 -13.13 16.90 0.13
C THR A 309 -14.13 16.39 -0.90
N LEU A 310 -14.46 15.10 -0.86
CA LEU A 310 -15.39 14.48 -1.82
C LEU A 310 -16.82 14.94 -1.59
N PRO A 311 -17.66 15.05 -2.65
CA PRO A 311 -19.05 15.44 -2.52
C PRO A 311 -19.84 14.46 -1.62
N MET A 312 -20.80 15.03 -0.85
CA MET A 312 -21.67 14.31 0.09
C MET A 312 -23.14 14.54 -0.24
N ALA A 313 -23.50 14.65 -1.53
CA ALA A 313 -24.84 15.06 -1.96
C ALA A 313 -25.89 13.94 -1.85
N SER A 314 -25.48 12.68 -1.83
CA SER A 314 -26.35 11.50 -1.81
C SER A 314 -25.88 10.44 -0.83
N ALA A 315 -26.77 9.51 -0.48
CA ALA A 315 -26.40 8.30 0.30
C ALA A 315 -25.31 7.48 -0.40
N GLU A 316 -25.33 7.42 -1.74
CA GLU A 316 -24.32 6.72 -2.53
C GLU A 316 -22.95 7.38 -2.40
N ASP A 317 -22.87 8.72 -2.42
CA ASP A 317 -21.63 9.45 -2.18
C ASP A 317 -21.04 9.13 -0.81
N LEU A 318 -21.88 9.09 0.22
CA LEU A 318 -21.44 8.79 1.58
C LEU A 318 -20.86 7.38 1.70
N TRP A 319 -21.54 6.39 1.13
CA TRP A 319 -21.04 5.01 1.15
C TRP A 319 -19.80 4.83 0.28
N ARG A 320 -19.69 5.56 -0.83
CA ARG A 320 -18.48 5.59 -1.66
C ARG A 320 -17.28 6.10 -0.88
N ILE A 321 -17.42 7.17 -0.08
CA ILE A 321 -16.37 7.67 0.81
C ILE A 321 -15.93 6.58 1.81
N VAL A 322 -16.89 5.89 2.41
CA VAL A 322 -16.61 4.78 3.35
C VAL A 322 -15.89 3.63 2.66
N ASP A 323 -16.36 3.21 1.48
CA ASP A 323 -15.76 2.10 0.73
C ASP A 323 -14.34 2.44 0.25
N TYR A 324 -14.07 3.70 -0.13
CA TYR A 324 -12.74 4.19 -0.46
C TYR A 324 -11.82 4.20 0.77
N TYR A 325 -12.32 4.64 1.92
CA TYR A 325 -11.55 4.55 3.15
C TYR A 325 -11.19 3.10 3.52
N LEU A 326 -12.11 2.17 3.34
CA LEU A 326 -11.87 0.75 3.60
C LEU A 326 -10.79 0.15 2.66
N ALA A 327 -10.61 0.70 1.46
CA ALA A 327 -9.53 0.29 0.56
C ALA A 327 -8.13 0.65 1.11
N ARG A 328 -8.02 1.56 2.10
CA ARG A 328 -6.77 1.85 2.81
C ARG A 328 -6.10 0.59 3.34
N TRP A 329 -6.88 -0.41 3.76
CA TRP A 329 -6.35 -1.68 4.27
C TRP A 329 -5.38 -2.39 3.31
N MET A 330 -5.38 -2.03 2.04
CA MET A 330 -4.46 -2.59 1.05
C MET A 330 -2.99 -2.35 1.39
N VAL A 331 -2.66 -1.22 2.02
CA VAL A 331 -1.28 -0.94 2.43
C VAL A 331 -0.80 -1.86 3.56
N GLU A 332 -1.69 -2.23 4.48
CA GLU A 332 -1.36 -3.20 5.54
C GLU A 332 -1.14 -4.62 4.98
N ILE A 333 -1.91 -4.99 3.94
CA ILE A 333 -1.68 -6.24 3.21
C ILE A 333 -0.33 -6.19 2.49
N TYR A 334 0.02 -5.05 1.90
CA TYR A 334 1.31 -4.83 1.26
C TYR A 334 2.46 -4.98 2.27
N PHE A 335 2.41 -4.32 3.42
CA PHE A 335 3.41 -4.45 4.47
C PHE A 335 3.54 -5.88 4.99
N ARG A 336 2.42 -6.59 5.15
CA ARG A 336 2.44 -8.00 5.51
C ARG A 336 3.11 -8.85 4.43
N THR A 337 2.91 -8.54 3.15
CA THR A 337 3.58 -9.23 2.05
C THR A 337 5.09 -9.02 2.09
N LEU A 338 5.55 -7.79 2.35
CA LEU A 338 6.97 -7.49 2.55
C LEU A 338 7.56 -8.24 3.74
N LYS A 339 6.92 -8.15 4.92
CA LYS A 339 7.45 -8.69 6.17
C LYS A 339 7.36 -10.22 6.26
N THR A 340 6.21 -10.77 5.90
CA THR A 340 5.93 -12.20 6.04
C THR A 340 6.18 -12.96 4.75
N GLY A 341 5.76 -12.41 3.62
CA GLY A 341 5.92 -13.05 2.30
C GLY A 341 7.36 -13.00 1.82
N CYS A 342 7.94 -11.82 1.77
CA CYS A 342 9.32 -11.62 1.33
C CYS A 342 10.34 -11.73 2.47
N ARG A 343 9.90 -11.81 3.73
CA ARG A 343 10.75 -11.94 4.93
C ARG A 343 11.87 -10.89 5.01
N VAL A 344 11.61 -9.68 4.58
CA VAL A 344 12.64 -8.63 4.46
C VAL A 344 13.37 -8.34 5.78
N GLU A 345 12.70 -8.48 6.94
CA GLU A 345 13.32 -8.30 8.27
C GLU A 345 14.37 -9.37 8.62
N ARG A 346 14.49 -10.45 7.81
CA ARG A 346 15.53 -11.50 7.97
C ARG A 346 16.73 -11.29 7.06
N ILE A 347 16.69 -10.30 6.19
CA ILE A 347 17.81 -9.99 5.29
C ILE A 347 18.96 -9.42 6.13
N GLN A 348 20.15 -9.99 5.93
CA GLN A 348 21.36 -9.58 6.65
C GLN A 348 22.26 -8.79 5.72
N LEU A 349 22.35 -7.49 5.93
CA LEU A 349 23.21 -6.57 5.20
C LEU A 349 23.93 -5.67 6.19
N GLU A 350 25.16 -5.30 5.86
CA GLU A 350 26.10 -4.65 6.76
C GLU A 350 25.66 -3.24 7.17
N THR A 351 25.03 -2.47 6.25
CA THR A 351 24.58 -1.10 6.50
C THR A 351 23.13 -0.90 6.06
N LEU A 352 22.45 0.10 6.65
CA LEU A 352 21.09 0.49 6.26
C LEU A 352 21.01 0.93 4.79
N GLY A 353 22.03 1.63 4.27
CA GLY A 353 22.07 2.01 2.87
C GLY A 353 21.99 0.80 1.93
N ARG A 354 22.76 -0.26 2.21
CA ARG A 354 22.68 -1.53 1.46
C ARG A 354 21.33 -2.20 1.61
N PHE A 355 20.78 -2.18 2.81
CA PHE A 355 19.46 -2.74 3.10
C PHE A 355 18.37 -2.01 2.31
N LYS A 356 18.38 -0.69 2.31
CA LYS A 356 17.41 0.14 1.59
C LYS A 356 17.46 -0.10 0.08
N ASN A 357 18.67 -0.22 -0.51
CA ASN A 357 18.82 -0.58 -1.92
C ASN A 357 18.24 -1.97 -2.22
N CYS A 358 18.47 -2.95 -1.36
CA CYS A 358 17.89 -4.29 -1.50
C CYS A 358 16.36 -4.26 -1.32
N LEU A 359 15.85 -3.51 -0.34
CA LEU A 359 14.42 -3.36 -0.07
C LEU A 359 13.66 -2.84 -1.29
N ALA A 360 14.23 -1.92 -2.06
CA ALA A 360 13.59 -1.35 -3.25
C ALA A 360 13.16 -2.44 -4.27
N PHE A 361 13.95 -3.49 -4.44
CA PHE A 361 13.56 -4.64 -5.26
C PHE A 361 12.39 -5.42 -4.64
N TYR A 362 12.41 -5.63 -3.33
CA TYR A 362 11.32 -6.30 -2.65
C TYR A 362 10.02 -5.50 -2.62
N GLU A 363 10.08 -4.17 -2.68
CA GLU A 363 8.90 -3.33 -2.84
C GLU A 363 8.17 -3.64 -4.16
N ILE A 364 8.90 -3.80 -5.26
CA ILE A 364 8.35 -4.19 -6.56
C ILE A 364 7.79 -5.63 -6.51
N ILE A 365 8.51 -6.55 -5.88
CA ILE A 365 8.08 -7.95 -5.73
C ILE A 365 6.77 -8.05 -4.93
N ALA A 366 6.69 -7.36 -3.80
CA ALA A 366 5.50 -7.35 -2.96
C ALA A 366 4.30 -6.74 -3.69
N TRP A 367 4.51 -5.64 -4.45
CA TRP A 367 3.49 -5.09 -5.32
C TRP A 367 3.00 -6.12 -6.34
N ARG A 368 3.89 -6.81 -7.06
CA ARG A 368 3.50 -7.80 -8.08
C ARG A 368 2.64 -8.91 -7.48
N ILE A 369 2.98 -9.41 -6.31
CA ILE A 369 2.17 -10.42 -5.60
C ILE A 369 0.76 -9.89 -5.33
N LEU A 370 0.62 -8.66 -4.84
CA LEU A 370 -0.68 -8.04 -4.62
C LEU A 370 -1.43 -7.82 -5.93
N HIS A 371 -0.76 -7.26 -6.93
CA HIS A 371 -1.34 -6.98 -8.23
C HIS A 371 -1.97 -8.25 -8.83
N LEU A 372 -1.20 -9.34 -8.90
CA LEU A 372 -1.69 -10.62 -9.43
C LEU A 372 -2.83 -11.21 -8.59
N THR A 373 -2.76 -11.07 -7.26
CA THR A 373 -3.82 -11.56 -6.35
C THR A 373 -5.17 -10.89 -6.63
N TYR A 374 -5.17 -9.58 -6.90
CA TYR A 374 -6.40 -8.80 -7.07
C TYR A 374 -6.82 -8.65 -8.54
N LEU A 375 -5.90 -8.76 -9.49
CA LEU A 375 -6.21 -8.67 -10.91
C LEU A 375 -7.22 -9.74 -11.35
N ASN A 376 -7.06 -10.98 -10.88
CA ASN A 376 -8.03 -12.03 -11.15
C ASN A 376 -9.46 -11.73 -10.64
N ARG A 377 -9.59 -10.88 -9.61
CA ARG A 377 -10.91 -10.49 -9.06
C ARG A 377 -11.57 -9.38 -9.87
N THR A 378 -10.78 -8.55 -10.53
CA THR A 378 -11.25 -7.40 -11.31
C THR A 378 -11.42 -7.71 -12.79
N THR A 379 -10.56 -8.57 -13.34
CA THR A 379 -10.54 -8.91 -14.77
C THR A 379 -10.34 -10.42 -14.99
N PRO A 380 -11.28 -11.27 -14.51
CA PRO A 380 -11.14 -12.73 -14.55
C PRO A 380 -11.05 -13.32 -15.97
N GLU A 381 -11.63 -12.63 -16.96
CA GLU A 381 -11.70 -13.06 -18.36
C GLU A 381 -10.47 -12.66 -19.20
N LEU A 382 -9.53 -11.92 -18.61
CA LEU A 382 -8.30 -11.56 -19.30
C LEU A 382 -7.52 -12.82 -19.68
N PRO A 383 -6.98 -12.96 -20.91
CA PRO A 383 -6.11 -14.07 -21.25
C PRO A 383 -4.88 -14.11 -20.32
N CYS A 384 -4.54 -15.29 -19.79
CA CYS A 384 -3.49 -15.39 -18.77
C CYS A 384 -2.10 -14.95 -19.29
N ASN A 385 -1.84 -15.08 -20.59
CA ASN A 385 -0.58 -14.64 -21.22
C ASN A 385 -0.42 -13.10 -21.29
N ALA A 386 -1.46 -12.33 -20.95
CA ALA A 386 -1.30 -10.89 -20.74
C ALA A 386 -0.47 -10.57 -19.49
N VAL A 387 -0.31 -11.54 -18.57
CA VAL A 387 0.30 -11.33 -17.25
C VAL A 387 1.40 -12.35 -16.95
N PHE A 388 1.29 -13.57 -17.49
CA PHE A 388 2.21 -14.66 -17.27
C PHE A 388 2.93 -15.07 -18.57
N ALA A 389 4.21 -15.35 -18.46
CA ALA A 389 5.01 -15.84 -19.59
C ALA A 389 4.51 -17.22 -20.06
N ASP A 390 4.76 -17.55 -21.33
CA ASP A 390 4.36 -18.84 -21.90
C ASP A 390 4.92 -20.02 -21.12
N CYS A 391 6.19 -19.95 -20.71
CA CYS A 391 6.79 -21.00 -19.88
C CYS A 391 6.13 -21.11 -18.49
N GLU A 392 5.64 -19.99 -17.92
CA GLU A 392 4.99 -19.97 -16.61
C GLU A 392 3.62 -20.69 -16.67
N TRP A 393 2.72 -20.23 -17.56
CA TRP A 393 1.39 -20.79 -17.57
C TRP A 393 1.32 -22.19 -18.21
N LYS A 394 2.12 -22.47 -19.27
CA LYS A 394 2.15 -23.78 -19.93
C LYS A 394 2.69 -24.87 -19.00
N SER A 395 3.74 -24.59 -18.23
CA SER A 395 4.29 -25.54 -17.27
C SER A 395 3.30 -25.88 -16.16
N VAL A 396 2.64 -24.88 -15.58
CA VAL A 396 1.60 -25.11 -14.56
C VAL A 396 0.43 -25.89 -15.13
N TRP A 397 -0.02 -25.57 -16.34
CA TRP A 397 -1.06 -26.31 -17.03
C TRP A 397 -0.71 -27.79 -17.14
N MET A 398 0.46 -28.11 -17.70
CA MET A 398 0.92 -29.48 -17.89
C MET A 398 1.01 -30.25 -16.55
N VAL A 399 1.57 -29.62 -15.53
CA VAL A 399 1.74 -30.25 -14.20
C VAL A 399 0.40 -30.54 -13.54
N LYS A 400 -0.59 -29.63 -13.68
CA LYS A 400 -1.86 -29.75 -12.96
C LYS A 400 -2.92 -30.56 -13.73
N THR A 401 -2.99 -30.43 -15.03
CA THR A 401 -4.01 -31.12 -15.85
C THR A 401 -3.53 -32.44 -16.40
N LYS A 402 -2.21 -32.66 -16.48
CA LYS A 402 -1.57 -33.82 -17.14
C LYS A 402 -1.89 -33.93 -18.64
N THR A 403 -2.28 -32.80 -19.25
CA THR A 403 -2.59 -32.68 -20.67
C THR A 403 -1.73 -31.61 -21.32
N PRO A 404 -1.46 -31.69 -22.63
CA PRO A 404 -0.78 -30.61 -23.34
C PRO A 404 -1.48 -29.26 -23.14
N PRO A 405 -0.72 -28.15 -23.05
CA PRO A 405 -1.31 -26.82 -23.00
C PRO A 405 -2.15 -26.54 -24.24
N PRO A 406 -3.31 -25.85 -24.12
CA PRO A 406 -4.10 -25.44 -25.26
C PRO A 406 -3.35 -24.43 -26.14
N ASN A 407 -3.71 -24.35 -27.41
CA ASN A 407 -3.11 -23.39 -28.36
C ASN A 407 -3.45 -21.94 -27.96
N GLU A 408 -4.68 -21.71 -27.49
CA GLU A 408 -5.13 -20.42 -26.98
C GLU A 408 -4.91 -20.37 -25.46
N PRO A 409 -4.30 -19.29 -24.93
CA PRO A 409 -4.13 -19.11 -23.51
C PRO A 409 -5.48 -19.13 -22.77
N PRO A 410 -5.60 -19.87 -21.65
CA PRO A 410 -6.83 -19.85 -20.85
C PRO A 410 -7.06 -18.47 -20.23
N THR A 411 -8.30 -18.22 -19.75
CA THR A 411 -8.59 -17.00 -19.00
C THR A 411 -7.79 -16.96 -17.70
N LEU A 412 -7.56 -15.76 -17.20
CA LEU A 412 -6.84 -15.53 -15.94
C LEU A 412 -7.50 -16.30 -14.79
N ASN A 413 -8.82 -16.33 -14.72
CA ASN A 413 -9.56 -17.09 -13.70
C ASN A 413 -9.28 -18.60 -13.75
N VAL A 414 -9.26 -19.17 -14.94
CA VAL A 414 -8.95 -20.60 -15.12
C VAL A 414 -7.52 -20.88 -14.69
N PHE A 415 -6.58 -20.07 -15.15
CA PHE A 415 -5.17 -20.25 -14.82
C PHE A 415 -4.88 -20.03 -13.34
N VAL A 416 -5.44 -18.97 -12.72
CA VAL A 416 -5.24 -18.67 -11.30
C VAL A 416 -5.77 -19.78 -10.40
N LYS A 417 -6.84 -20.47 -10.76
CA LYS A 417 -7.31 -21.66 -10.03
C LYS A 417 -6.27 -22.79 -10.04
N LEU A 418 -5.64 -23.03 -11.19
CA LEU A 418 -4.54 -24.00 -11.28
C LEU A 418 -3.32 -23.56 -10.47
N LEU A 419 -2.92 -22.29 -10.62
CA LEU A 419 -1.80 -21.69 -9.92
C LEU A 419 -2.00 -21.76 -8.40
N THR A 420 -3.11 -21.27 -7.87
CA THR A 420 -3.36 -21.21 -6.42
C THR A 420 -3.45 -22.59 -5.79
N SER A 421 -3.82 -23.62 -6.55
CA SER A 421 -3.79 -25.02 -6.09
C SER A 421 -2.35 -25.50 -5.81
N LEU A 422 -1.31 -24.88 -6.41
CA LEU A 422 0.09 -25.12 -6.03
C LEU A 422 0.41 -24.53 -4.66
N GLY A 423 -0.26 -23.46 -4.26
CA GLY A 423 -0.16 -22.84 -2.95
C GLY A 423 -0.99 -23.51 -1.85
N GLY A 424 -1.64 -24.63 -2.16
CA GLY A 424 -2.47 -25.38 -1.20
C GLY A 424 -3.91 -24.92 -1.10
N TYR A 425 -4.39 -24.08 -2.02
CA TYR A 425 -5.77 -23.60 -2.05
C TYR A 425 -6.65 -24.62 -2.80
N ASN A 426 -7.80 -25.01 -2.21
CA ASN A 426 -8.66 -26.07 -2.77
C ASN A 426 -9.69 -25.55 -3.77
N ASN A 427 -9.86 -24.25 -3.93
CA ASN A 427 -10.85 -23.62 -4.83
C ASN A 427 -12.30 -24.06 -4.56
N ARG A 428 -12.68 -24.31 -3.29
CA ARG A 428 -14.06 -24.67 -2.92
C ARG A 428 -14.95 -23.44 -2.96
N PRO A 429 -16.23 -23.54 -3.36
CA PRO A 429 -17.15 -22.40 -3.38
C PRO A 429 -17.32 -21.70 -2.02
N SER A 430 -17.17 -22.45 -0.92
CA SER A 430 -17.24 -21.91 0.46
C SER A 430 -15.97 -21.27 0.98
N GLU A 431 -14.85 -21.40 0.24
CA GLU A 431 -13.59 -20.77 0.63
C GLU A 431 -13.55 -19.31 0.20
N PRO A 432 -13.08 -18.39 1.05
CA PRO A 432 -12.85 -17.01 0.61
C PRO A 432 -11.80 -17.00 -0.51
N PRO A 433 -11.80 -16.03 -1.43
CA PRO A 433 -10.84 -15.96 -2.52
C PRO A 433 -9.39 -16.03 -2.01
N ALA A 434 -8.52 -16.75 -2.74
CA ALA A 434 -7.12 -16.91 -2.40
C ALA A 434 -6.45 -15.57 -2.08
N GLY A 435 -5.78 -15.51 -0.94
CA GLY A 435 -5.06 -14.31 -0.49
C GLY A 435 -3.60 -14.29 -0.94
N PRO A 436 -2.85 -13.20 -0.70
CA PRO A 436 -1.46 -13.05 -1.10
C PRO A 436 -0.56 -14.21 -0.65
N GLN A 437 -0.81 -14.79 0.54
CA GLN A 437 -0.03 -15.91 1.06
C GLN A 437 -0.09 -17.14 0.14
N VAL A 438 -1.26 -17.47 -0.34
CA VAL A 438 -1.42 -18.57 -1.31
C VAL A 438 -0.69 -18.24 -2.60
N PHE A 439 -0.81 -16.97 -3.06
CA PHE A 439 -0.19 -16.53 -4.30
C PHE A 439 1.34 -16.61 -4.24
N TRP A 440 2.01 -16.06 -3.23
CA TRP A 440 3.49 -16.11 -3.23
C TRP A 440 4.03 -17.54 -3.13
N THR A 441 3.35 -18.44 -2.38
CA THR A 441 3.70 -19.85 -2.34
C THR A 441 3.51 -20.53 -3.71
N ALA A 442 2.44 -20.19 -4.40
CA ALA A 442 2.12 -20.71 -5.73
C ALA A 442 3.08 -20.19 -6.80
N LEU A 443 3.40 -18.90 -6.79
CA LEU A 443 4.32 -18.26 -7.74
C LEU A 443 5.71 -18.89 -7.67
N ARG A 444 6.24 -19.14 -6.46
CA ARG A 444 7.52 -19.81 -6.31
C ARG A 444 7.54 -21.18 -7.02
N ARG A 445 6.52 -22.02 -6.76
CA ARG A 445 6.42 -23.34 -7.41
C ARG A 445 6.24 -23.25 -8.92
N MET A 446 5.50 -22.23 -9.38
CA MET A 446 5.36 -21.97 -10.81
C MET A 446 6.71 -21.68 -11.46
N LEU A 447 7.55 -20.87 -10.83
CA LEU A 447 8.87 -20.50 -11.37
C LEU A 447 9.81 -21.69 -11.43
N ASP A 448 9.78 -22.60 -10.42
CA ASP A 448 10.51 -23.88 -10.48
C ASP A 448 10.08 -24.71 -11.71
N PHE A 449 8.77 -24.77 -11.99
CA PHE A 449 8.25 -25.46 -13.17
C PHE A 449 8.60 -24.75 -14.47
N ALA A 450 8.55 -23.41 -14.50
CA ALA A 450 8.92 -22.63 -15.67
C ALA A 450 10.40 -22.82 -16.04
N THR A 451 11.29 -22.87 -15.04
CA THR A 451 12.71 -23.18 -15.23
C THR A 451 12.91 -24.58 -15.79
N ALA A 452 12.22 -25.59 -15.25
CA ALA A 452 12.28 -26.95 -15.79
C ALA A 452 11.70 -27.02 -17.23
N TRP A 453 10.64 -26.27 -17.49
CA TRP A 453 10.03 -26.18 -18.82
C TRP A 453 10.98 -25.59 -19.86
N THR A 454 11.67 -24.50 -19.54
CA THR A 454 12.65 -23.88 -20.47
C THR A 454 13.88 -24.76 -20.69
N THR A 455 14.25 -25.58 -19.70
CA THR A 455 15.45 -26.45 -19.78
C THR A 455 15.14 -27.78 -20.49
N PHE A 456 14.02 -28.39 -20.20
CA PHE A 456 13.70 -29.77 -20.60
C PHE A 456 12.37 -29.90 -21.38
N GLY A 457 11.65 -28.79 -21.54
CA GLY A 457 10.35 -28.77 -22.22
C GLY A 457 10.44 -29.05 -23.73
N PRO A 458 9.30 -29.16 -24.42
CA PRO A 458 9.29 -29.33 -25.87
C PRO A 458 9.99 -28.16 -26.54
N PRO A 459 10.79 -28.38 -27.60
CA PRO A 459 11.46 -27.30 -28.29
C PRO A 459 10.41 -26.27 -28.72
N THR A 460 10.63 -25.02 -28.35
CA THR A 460 9.85 -23.91 -28.86
C THR A 460 10.02 -23.89 -30.37
N ALA A 461 8.93 -24.03 -31.12
CA ALA A 461 8.98 -23.84 -32.56
C ALA A 461 9.60 -22.45 -32.80
N SER A 462 10.83 -22.44 -33.27
CA SER A 462 11.46 -21.21 -33.77
C SER A 462 10.56 -20.71 -34.88
N CYS A 463 10.02 -19.50 -34.72
CA CYS A 463 9.40 -18.79 -35.85
C CYS A 463 10.45 -18.68 -36.95
N VAL A 464 10.27 -19.44 -38.01
CA VAL A 464 10.93 -19.24 -39.30
C VAL A 464 10.24 -18.08 -40.02
#